data_d290f9ad1971efbf433d805858e61c53
#
_entry.id   d290f9ad1971efbf433d805858e61c53
#
_cell.length_a   1.000
_cell.length_b   1.000
_cell.length_c   1.000
_cell.angle_alpha   90.00
_cell.angle_beta   90.00
_cell.angle_gamma   90.00
#
_symmetry.space_group_name_H-M   'P 1'
#
loop_
_entity.id
_entity.type
_entity.pdbx_description
1 polymer ?
#
loop_
_entity_poly.entity_id
_entity_poly.type
_entity_poly.pdbx_seq_one_letter_code
_entity_poly.pdbx_strand_id
1 'polypeptide(L)'
;RIALARDAAFSFVYPHLLEGWRRAGAEIVPFSPLADAAPDPAADVCWLPGGYPELHAGRLVAAATFLGGLRAFAATKPVHGEC
;
A
#
# COMPACT_ATOMS: atom_id res chain seq x y z
N ARG A 1 -11.44 -1.43 6.31
CA ARG A 1 -10.28 -2.23 5.87
C ARG A 1 -9.29 -1.34 5.16
N ILE A 2 -8.03 -1.41 5.58
CA ILE A 2 -6.94 -0.60 5.02
C ILE A 2 -5.99 -1.53 4.27
N ALA A 3 -5.84 -1.33 2.96
CA ALA A 3 -4.80 -1.99 2.17
C ALA A 3 -3.49 -1.23 2.40
N LEU A 4 -2.50 -1.86 2.99
CA LEU A 4 -1.23 -1.25 3.37
C LEU A 4 -0.08 -1.83 2.54
N ALA A 5 0.55 -1.01 1.70
CA ALA A 5 1.76 -1.42 1.01
C ALA A 5 2.90 -1.57 2.03
N ARG A 6 3.54 -2.73 2.05
CA ARG A 6 4.58 -3.04 3.02
C ARG A 6 5.62 -3.99 2.44
N ASP A 7 6.79 -3.46 2.17
CA ASP A 7 7.97 -4.19 1.72
C ASP A 7 9.20 -3.28 1.77
N ALA A 8 10.30 -3.68 1.14
CA ALA A 8 11.54 -2.90 1.16
C ALA A 8 11.41 -1.52 0.51
N ALA A 9 10.49 -1.34 -0.45
CA ALA A 9 10.25 -0.05 -1.09
C ALA A 9 9.33 0.85 -0.25
N PHE A 10 8.47 0.28 0.59
CA PHE A 10 7.48 0.98 1.40
C PHE A 10 7.62 0.56 2.86
N SER A 11 8.73 0.96 3.50
CA SER A 11 9.12 0.43 4.81
C SER A 11 8.88 1.38 5.97
N PHE A 12 8.60 2.66 5.73
CA PHE A 12 8.49 3.66 6.80
C PHE A 12 7.07 3.73 7.36
N VAL A 13 6.69 2.69 8.09
CA VAL A 13 5.40 2.64 8.78
C VAL A 13 5.63 2.85 10.27
N TYR A 14 4.95 3.86 10.84
CA TYR A 14 5.05 4.14 12.26
C TYR A 14 4.23 3.15 13.08
N PRO A 15 4.84 2.42 14.04
CA PRO A 15 4.11 1.41 14.83
C PRO A 15 2.88 1.93 15.56
N HIS A 16 2.95 3.14 16.10
CA HIS A 16 1.80 3.73 16.81
C HIS A 16 0.64 4.09 15.88
N LEU A 17 0.91 4.36 14.59
CA LEU A 17 -0.14 4.55 13.60
C LEU A 17 -0.92 3.26 13.35
N LEU A 18 -0.19 2.15 13.19
CA LEU A 18 -0.80 0.83 13.03
C LEU A 18 -1.66 0.46 14.25
N GLU A 19 -1.14 0.71 15.45
CA GLU A 19 -1.87 0.43 16.68
C GLU A 19 -3.11 1.31 16.81
N GLY A 20 -3.01 2.58 16.44
CA GLY A 20 -4.14 3.50 16.42
C GLY A 20 -5.26 3.02 15.51
N TRP A 21 -4.93 2.54 14.31
CA TRP A 21 -5.90 1.97 13.38
C TRP A 21 -6.58 0.73 13.96
N ARG A 22 -5.79 -0.17 14.57
CA ARG A 22 -6.32 -1.39 15.19
C ARG A 22 -7.26 -1.07 16.35
N ARG A 23 -6.91 -0.10 17.18
CA ARG A 23 -7.77 0.35 18.28
C ARG A 23 -9.07 0.96 17.78
N ALA A 24 -9.04 1.61 16.63
CA ALA A 24 -10.23 2.17 16.00
C ALA A 24 -11.09 1.10 15.29
N GLY A 25 -10.68 -0.17 15.34
CA GLY A 25 -11.41 -1.27 14.72
C GLY A 25 -11.07 -1.52 13.25
N ALA A 26 -10.01 -0.88 12.72
CA ALA A 26 -9.60 -1.10 11.34
C ALA A 26 -8.93 -2.45 11.16
N GLU A 27 -9.25 -3.12 10.06
CA GLU A 27 -8.54 -4.32 9.60
C GLU A 27 -7.45 -3.88 8.63
N ILE A 28 -6.21 -4.26 8.91
CA ILE A 28 -5.06 -3.93 8.06
C ILE A 28 -4.73 -5.14 7.19
N VAL A 29 -4.74 -4.95 5.87
CA VAL A 29 -4.43 -6.00 4.90
C VAL A 29 -3.15 -5.58 4.16
N PRO A 30 -1.98 -6.10 4.57
CA PRO A 30 -0.72 -5.75 3.92
C PRO A 30 -0.61 -6.39 2.53
N PHE A 31 0.09 -5.71 1.63
CA PHE A 31 0.44 -6.25 0.32
C PHE A 31 1.81 -5.73 -0.10
N SER A 32 2.51 -6.47 -0.95
CA SER A 32 3.84 -6.09 -1.44
C SER A 32 3.82 -5.68 -2.91
N PRO A 33 3.96 -4.38 -3.22
CA PRO A 33 4.14 -3.93 -4.60
C PRO A 33 5.35 -4.57 -5.30
N LEU A 34 6.44 -4.82 -4.57
CA LEU A 34 7.63 -5.47 -5.13
C LEU A 34 7.38 -6.92 -5.51
N ALA A 35 6.43 -7.59 -4.88
CA ALA A 35 5.99 -8.93 -5.25
C ALA A 35 4.88 -8.91 -6.30
N ASP A 36 4.63 -7.76 -6.91
CA ASP A 36 3.57 -7.54 -7.90
C ASP A 36 2.17 -7.84 -7.36
N ALA A 37 1.96 -7.61 -6.07
CA ALA A 37 0.64 -7.75 -5.45
C ALA A 37 -0.14 -6.44 -5.57
N ALA A 38 -1.44 -6.55 -5.84
CA ALA A 38 -2.35 -5.42 -5.87
C ALA A 38 -3.00 -5.19 -4.51
N PRO A 39 -3.50 -3.96 -4.22
CA PRO A 39 -4.29 -3.75 -3.01
C PRO A 39 -5.60 -4.57 -3.06
N ASP A 40 -6.05 -4.99 -1.88
CA ASP A 40 -7.32 -5.70 -1.75
C ASP A 40 -8.46 -4.81 -2.30
N PRO A 41 -9.18 -5.24 -3.32
CA PRO A 41 -10.27 -4.43 -3.89
C PRO A 41 -11.43 -4.19 -2.92
N ALA A 42 -11.53 -5.00 -1.86
CA ALA A 42 -12.55 -4.82 -0.82
C ALA A 42 -12.13 -3.83 0.28
N ALA A 43 -10.90 -3.32 0.24
CA ALA A 43 -10.46 -2.31 1.20
C ALA A 43 -11.14 -0.95 0.94
N ASP A 44 -11.25 -0.15 2.00
CA ASP A 44 -11.88 1.18 1.93
C ASP A 44 -10.88 2.26 1.54
N VAL A 45 -9.60 2.06 1.84
CA VAL A 45 -8.50 2.97 1.55
C VAL A 45 -7.23 2.19 1.29
N CYS A 46 -6.38 2.72 0.42
CA CYS A 46 -5.04 2.19 0.18
C CYS A 46 -4.01 3.17 0.73
N TRP A 47 -3.08 2.68 1.52
CA TRP A 47 -2.02 3.48 2.12
C TRP A 47 -0.66 3.03 1.60
N LEU A 48 0.07 3.97 0.99
CA LEU A 48 1.44 3.76 0.49
C LEU A 48 2.38 4.56 1.39
N PRO A 49 3.01 3.94 2.38
CA PRO A 49 3.91 4.66 3.30
C PRO A 49 5.18 5.11 2.60
N GLY A 50 5.93 5.99 3.26
CA GLY A 50 7.26 6.36 2.81
C GLY A 50 8.24 5.17 2.86
N GLY A 51 9.40 5.36 2.26
CA GLY A 51 10.43 4.33 2.18
C GLY A 51 11.47 4.69 1.14
N TYR A 52 11.89 3.70 0.38
CA TYR A 52 12.89 3.84 -0.67
C TYR A 52 12.38 3.34 -2.02
N PRO A 53 11.24 3.86 -2.52
CA PRO A 53 10.71 3.39 -3.81
C PRO A 53 11.67 3.67 -4.97
N GLU A 54 12.47 4.74 -4.89
CA GLU A 54 13.46 5.10 -5.91
C GLU A 54 14.56 4.06 -6.07
N LEU A 55 14.89 3.30 -5.00
CA LEU A 55 15.87 2.21 -5.07
C LEU A 55 15.30 0.98 -5.78
N HIS A 56 13.99 0.90 -5.93
CA HIS A 56 13.29 -0.25 -6.50
C HIS A 56 12.46 0.14 -7.72
N ALA A 57 12.73 1.30 -8.33
CA ALA A 57 11.91 1.85 -9.41
C ALA A 57 11.72 0.88 -10.58
N GLY A 58 12.77 0.16 -10.99
CA GLY A 58 12.69 -0.81 -12.08
C GLY A 58 11.71 -1.93 -11.81
N ARG A 59 11.71 -2.48 -10.59
CA ARG A 59 10.77 -3.53 -10.20
C ARG A 59 9.34 -3.01 -10.12
N LEU A 60 9.15 -1.80 -9.58
CA LEU A 60 7.83 -1.19 -9.46
C LEU A 60 7.22 -0.88 -10.82
N VAL A 61 8.02 -0.36 -11.75
CA VAL A 61 7.55 -0.10 -13.13
C VAL A 61 7.16 -1.39 -13.84
N ALA A 62 7.86 -2.48 -13.59
CA ALA A 62 7.56 -3.79 -14.17
C ALA A 62 6.41 -4.52 -13.48
N ALA A 63 5.94 -4.05 -12.33
CA ALA A 63 4.89 -4.68 -11.53
C ALA A 63 3.50 -4.36 -12.11
N ALA A 64 3.14 -5.04 -13.20
CA ALA A 64 1.91 -4.75 -13.94
C ALA A 64 0.64 -5.02 -13.15
N THR A 65 0.61 -6.08 -12.36
CA THR A 65 -0.56 -6.43 -11.51
C THR A 65 -0.75 -5.39 -10.41
N PHE A 66 0.33 -4.98 -9.75
CA PHE A 66 0.28 -3.91 -8.75
C PHE A 66 -0.23 -2.61 -9.36
N LEU A 67 0.37 -2.15 -10.46
CA LEU A 67 0.01 -0.86 -11.07
C LEU A 67 -1.44 -0.87 -11.59
N GLY A 68 -1.84 -1.93 -12.26
CA GLY A 68 -3.21 -2.07 -12.75
C GLY A 68 -4.23 -2.10 -11.62
N GLY A 69 -3.95 -2.86 -10.56
CA GLY A 69 -4.80 -2.94 -9.38
C GLY A 69 -4.88 -1.63 -8.62
N LEU A 70 -3.76 -0.89 -8.52
CA LEU A 70 -3.73 0.42 -7.88
C LEU A 70 -4.57 1.43 -8.65
N ARG A 71 -4.47 1.46 -9.99
CA ARG A 71 -5.29 2.33 -10.83
C ARG A 71 -6.78 2.02 -10.68
N ALA A 72 -7.15 0.75 -10.70
CA ALA A 72 -8.54 0.33 -10.52
C ALA A 72 -9.06 0.74 -9.15
N PHE A 73 -8.26 0.58 -8.10
CA PHE A 73 -8.61 1.00 -6.75
C PHE A 73 -8.84 2.52 -6.69
N ALA A 74 -7.89 3.30 -7.22
CA ALA A 74 -7.93 4.77 -7.18
C ALA A 74 -9.10 5.36 -7.98
N ALA A 75 -9.67 4.61 -8.91
CA ALA A 75 -10.83 5.08 -9.68
C ALA A 75 -12.07 5.31 -8.81
N THR A 76 -12.20 4.59 -7.69
CA THR A 76 -13.41 4.63 -6.84
C THR A 76 -13.12 4.86 -5.36
N LYS A 77 -11.88 4.73 -4.92
CA LYS A 77 -11.52 4.80 -3.50
C LYS A 77 -10.25 5.62 -3.26
N PRO A 78 -10.08 6.21 -2.07
CA PRO A 78 -8.92 7.03 -1.78
C PRO A 78 -7.64 6.21 -1.70
N VAL A 79 -6.56 6.79 -2.25
CA VAL A 79 -5.20 6.29 -2.11
C VAL A 79 -4.37 7.39 -1.45
N HIS A 80 -3.73 7.07 -0.34
CA HIS A 80 -2.84 7.99 0.37
C HIS A 80 -1.39 7.55 0.18
N GLY A 81 -0.56 8.45 -0.33
CA GLY A 81 0.87 8.22 -0.49
C GLY A 81 1.69 9.17 0.35
N GLU A 82 2.76 8.67 0.97
CA GLU A 82 3.71 9.47 1.74
C GLU A 82 5.09 9.44 1.09
N CYS A 83 5.81 10.54 1.23
CA CYS A 83 7.19 10.65 0.77
C CYS A 83 8.17 10.43 1.90
#